data_416e942f6b1a3ade406ae2d816a1344e
#
_entry.id   416e942f6b1a3ade406ae2d816a1344e
#
_cell.length_a   1.000
_cell.length_b   1.000
_cell.length_c   1.000
_cell.angle_alpha   90.00
_cell.angle_beta   90.00
_cell.angle_gamma   90.00
#
_symmetry.space_group_name_H-M   'P 1'
#
loop_
_entity.id
_entity.type
_entity.pdbx_description
1 polymer ?
#
loop_
_entity_poly.entity_id
_entity_poly.type
_entity_poly.pdbx_seq_one_letter_code
_entity_poly.pdbx_strand_id
1 'polypeptide(L)'
;LSSAAQYKVLHVCDGDTISINYEGKEERVRLLRVDTPESNHPDKKQNIPMGKTAAEYTEKTLAGKSVDLEFEGERKDRHGRLLAYVFVDGKNYCLELIEKGLSPYYTKYGSSKKYDQEFKEAERQARKQGLGIWGDPELTQKYLRLKSKWGQSAKGH
;
A
#
# COMPACT_ATOMS: atom_id res chain seq x y z
N LEU A 1 -14.18 6.21 12.87
CA LEU A 1 -13.71 7.10 11.82
C LEU A 1 -14.66 8.28 11.64
N SER A 2 -14.10 9.40 11.25
CA SER A 2 -14.87 10.57 10.92
C SER A 2 -15.87 10.26 9.81
N SER A 3 -17.08 10.81 9.90
CA SER A 3 -18.10 10.65 8.87
C SER A 3 -17.79 11.48 7.62
N ALA A 4 -16.83 12.42 7.70
CA ALA A 4 -16.45 13.28 6.59
C ALA A 4 -14.96 13.10 6.28
N ALA A 5 -14.64 12.72 5.04
CA ALA A 5 -13.26 12.61 4.58
C ALA A 5 -12.62 14.00 4.55
N GLN A 6 -11.41 14.13 5.12
CA GLN A 6 -10.79 15.42 5.42
C GLN A 6 -9.69 15.87 4.46
N TYR A 7 -9.03 14.94 3.79
CA TYR A 7 -7.80 15.27 3.06
C TYR A 7 -7.96 14.99 1.57
N LYS A 8 -7.82 16.05 0.77
CA LYS A 8 -7.95 15.88 -0.68
C LYS A 8 -6.67 15.26 -1.26
N VAL A 9 -6.84 14.25 -2.10
CA VAL A 9 -5.73 13.64 -2.83
C VAL A 9 -5.36 14.56 -3.99
N LEU A 10 -4.10 15.03 -4.00
CA LEU A 10 -3.59 15.95 -5.00
C LEU A 10 -2.94 15.20 -6.17
N HIS A 11 -2.14 14.18 -5.85
CA HIS A 11 -1.42 13.38 -6.84
C HIS A 11 -1.31 11.94 -6.37
N VAL A 12 -1.22 11.03 -7.32
CA VAL A 12 -0.84 9.63 -7.05
C VAL A 12 0.59 9.48 -7.53
N CYS A 13 1.51 9.20 -6.60
CA CYS A 13 2.94 9.11 -6.90
C CYS A 13 3.33 7.71 -7.35
N ASP A 14 2.71 6.70 -6.76
CA ASP A 14 2.92 5.30 -7.08
C ASP A 14 1.70 4.52 -6.56
N GLY A 15 1.66 3.22 -6.77
CA GLY A 15 0.53 2.41 -6.29
C GLY A 15 0.31 2.49 -4.79
N ASP A 16 1.39 2.72 -4.02
CA ASP A 16 1.35 2.77 -2.56
C ASP A 16 1.75 4.12 -1.96
N THR A 17 1.82 5.18 -2.77
CA THR A 17 2.21 6.51 -2.30
C THR A 17 1.35 7.57 -2.98
N ILE A 18 0.75 8.42 -2.17
CA ILE A 18 -0.09 9.52 -2.67
C ILE A 18 0.37 10.84 -2.04
N SER A 19 -0.03 11.94 -2.65
CA SER A 19 0.17 13.28 -2.12
C SER A 19 -1.19 13.85 -1.78
N ILE A 20 -1.33 14.44 -0.60
CA ILE A 20 -2.59 14.99 -0.10
C ILE A 20 -2.40 16.42 0.38
N ASN A 21 -3.50 17.15 0.50
CA ASN A 21 -3.53 18.40 1.23
C ASN A 21 -3.76 18.07 2.71
N TYR A 22 -2.70 18.13 3.50
CA TYR A 22 -2.73 17.82 4.92
C TYR A 22 -2.59 19.11 5.71
N GLU A 23 -3.70 19.59 6.27
CA GLU A 23 -3.73 20.82 7.08
C GLU A 23 -3.09 22.01 6.37
N GLY A 24 -3.40 22.18 5.08
CA GLY A 24 -2.93 23.31 4.29
C GLY A 24 -1.58 23.12 3.60
N LYS A 25 -0.94 21.98 3.79
CA LYS A 25 0.34 21.64 3.16
C LYS A 25 0.21 20.40 2.30
N GLU A 26 1.00 20.34 1.23
CA GLU A 26 1.11 19.12 0.47
C GLU A 26 2.04 18.16 1.22
N GLU A 27 1.52 16.98 1.56
CA GLU A 27 2.28 15.94 2.25
C GLU A 27 2.14 14.63 1.49
N ARG A 28 3.24 13.88 1.39
CA ARG A 28 3.18 12.53 0.82
C ARG A 28 2.78 11.55 1.90
N VAL A 29 1.96 10.58 1.51
CA VAL A 29 1.53 9.49 2.39
C VAL A 29 2.00 8.18 1.78
N ARG A 30 2.81 7.44 2.53
CA ARG A 30 3.18 6.07 2.21
C ARG A 30 2.14 5.18 2.91
N LEU A 31 1.38 4.45 2.11
CA LEU A 31 0.32 3.59 2.64
C LEU A 31 0.92 2.46 3.48
N LEU A 32 0.34 2.23 4.67
CA LEU A 32 0.82 1.22 5.60
C LEU A 32 0.51 -0.20 5.14
N ARG A 33 1.45 -1.09 5.41
CA ARG A 33 1.29 -2.55 5.27
C ARG A 33 1.06 -3.03 3.85
N VAL A 34 1.37 -2.19 2.87
CA VAL A 34 1.33 -2.56 1.45
C VAL A 34 2.67 -2.20 0.80
N ASP A 35 2.98 -2.89 -0.28
CA ASP A 35 4.19 -2.67 -1.06
C ASP A 35 3.88 -3.09 -2.50
N THR A 36 3.43 -2.11 -3.29
CA THR A 36 3.11 -2.37 -4.69
C THR A 36 4.37 -2.49 -5.53
N PRO A 37 4.32 -3.21 -6.66
CA PRO A 37 5.47 -3.26 -7.57
C PRO A 37 5.89 -1.87 -8.05
N GLU A 38 7.17 -1.69 -8.34
CA GLU A 38 7.71 -0.41 -8.77
C GLU A 38 7.19 0.03 -10.14
N SER A 39 6.87 1.32 -10.26
CA SER A 39 6.41 1.91 -11.52
C SER A 39 7.25 3.13 -11.94
N ASN A 40 7.96 3.77 -10.99
CA ASN A 40 8.70 5.02 -11.25
C ASN A 40 10.16 4.97 -10.80
N HIS A 41 10.76 3.79 -10.77
CA HIS A 41 12.17 3.68 -10.37
C HIS A 41 13.06 4.30 -11.46
N PRO A 42 14.12 5.07 -11.07
CA PRO A 42 15.05 5.64 -12.05
C PRO A 42 15.71 4.59 -12.95
N ASP A 43 15.99 3.40 -12.41
CA ASP A 43 16.44 2.27 -13.22
C ASP A 43 15.21 1.59 -13.80
N LYS A 44 15.03 1.74 -15.13
CA LYS A 44 13.88 1.18 -15.83
C LYS A 44 13.75 -0.32 -15.71
N LYS A 45 14.87 -1.03 -15.46
CA LYS A 45 14.85 -2.49 -15.29
C LYS A 45 14.11 -2.91 -14.02
N GLN A 46 13.96 -2.01 -13.06
CA GLN A 46 13.26 -2.30 -11.82
C GLN A 46 11.77 -1.97 -11.91
N ASN A 47 11.35 -1.30 -12.97
CA ASN A 47 9.94 -1.05 -13.24
C ASN A 47 9.35 -2.28 -13.91
N ILE A 48 8.18 -2.70 -13.44
CA ILE A 48 7.50 -3.88 -13.98
C ILE A 48 6.07 -3.53 -14.36
N PRO A 49 5.48 -4.25 -15.34
CA PRO A 49 4.13 -3.94 -15.81
C PRO A 49 3.08 -3.89 -14.69
N MET A 50 3.20 -4.76 -13.68
CA MET A 50 2.28 -4.77 -12.56
C MET A 50 2.38 -3.49 -11.72
N GLY A 51 3.55 -2.84 -11.71
CA GLY A 51 3.73 -1.54 -11.05
C GLY A 51 2.87 -0.47 -11.69
N LYS A 52 2.85 -0.43 -13.03
CA LYS A 52 2.00 0.48 -13.77
C LYS A 52 0.52 0.18 -13.49
N THR A 53 0.15 -1.08 -13.47
CA THR A 53 -1.23 -1.51 -13.16
C THR A 53 -1.65 -1.03 -11.78
N ALA A 54 -0.80 -1.21 -10.77
CA ALA A 54 -1.09 -0.77 -9.40
C ALA A 54 -1.21 0.75 -9.33
N ALA A 55 -0.29 1.49 -9.97
CA ALA A 55 -0.32 2.95 -9.98
C ALA A 55 -1.59 3.47 -10.66
N GLU A 56 -1.98 2.89 -11.79
CA GLU A 56 -3.20 3.26 -12.50
C GLU A 56 -4.45 2.97 -11.68
N TYR A 57 -4.46 1.84 -10.97
CA TYR A 57 -5.59 1.48 -10.09
C TYR A 57 -5.75 2.49 -8.96
N THR A 58 -4.63 2.88 -8.32
CA THR A 58 -4.65 3.88 -7.26
C THR A 58 -5.08 5.24 -7.82
N GLU A 59 -4.58 5.63 -8.99
CA GLU A 59 -5.00 6.86 -9.67
C GLU A 59 -6.50 6.87 -9.92
N LYS A 60 -7.02 5.81 -10.50
CA LYS A 60 -8.45 5.71 -10.80
C LYS A 60 -9.32 5.76 -9.54
N THR A 61 -8.85 5.15 -8.46
CA THR A 61 -9.63 5.03 -7.24
C THR A 61 -9.56 6.27 -6.35
N LEU A 62 -8.39 6.91 -6.26
CA LEU A 62 -8.15 7.96 -5.28
C LEU A 62 -8.00 9.37 -5.85
N ALA A 63 -7.63 9.53 -7.12
CA ALA A 63 -7.32 10.86 -7.65
C ALA A 63 -8.51 11.81 -7.52
N GLY A 64 -8.26 12.98 -6.95
CA GLY A 64 -9.27 14.01 -6.78
C GLY A 64 -10.29 13.76 -5.68
N LYS A 65 -10.22 12.60 -5.02
CA LYS A 65 -11.12 12.28 -3.91
C LYS A 65 -10.57 12.79 -2.60
N SER A 66 -11.44 12.87 -1.59
CA SER A 66 -11.03 13.14 -0.22
C SER A 66 -10.94 11.83 0.54
N VAL A 67 -9.93 11.71 1.39
CA VAL A 67 -9.66 10.49 2.15
C VAL A 67 -9.50 10.81 3.63
N ASP A 68 -9.68 9.79 4.46
CA ASP A 68 -9.33 9.85 5.88
C ASP A 68 -8.04 9.05 6.09
N LEU A 69 -7.30 9.44 7.11
CA LEU A 69 -6.07 8.75 7.50
C LEU A 69 -6.24 8.11 8.88
N GLU A 70 -5.65 6.94 9.05
CA GLU A 70 -5.55 6.31 10.36
C GLU A 70 -4.08 5.94 10.57
N PHE A 71 -3.50 6.53 11.62
CA PHE A 71 -2.08 6.30 11.93
C PHE A 71 -1.93 5.09 12.85
N GLU A 72 -0.81 4.40 12.71
CA GLU A 72 -0.43 3.30 13.59
C GLU A 72 1.08 3.37 13.78
N GLY A 73 1.51 3.54 15.03
CA GLY A 73 2.93 3.71 15.34
C GLY A 73 3.44 5.10 14.97
N GLU A 74 4.61 5.18 14.33
CA GLU A 74 5.20 6.45 13.94
C GLU A 74 4.39 7.11 12.83
N ARG A 75 4.23 8.44 12.93
CA ARG A 75 3.47 9.18 11.94
C ARG A 75 4.24 9.45 10.65
N LYS A 76 5.58 9.54 10.72
CA LYS A 76 6.40 9.82 9.56
C LYS A 76 7.55 8.83 9.46
N ASP A 77 7.94 8.50 8.23
CA ASP A 77 9.12 7.70 8.00
C ASP A 77 10.36 8.60 7.91
N ARG A 78 11.54 7.98 7.70
CA ARG A 78 12.80 8.72 7.61
C ARG A 78 12.89 9.65 6.39
N HIS A 79 11.99 9.48 5.43
CA HIS A 79 11.90 10.32 4.22
C HIS A 79 10.89 11.44 4.36
N GLY A 80 10.30 11.60 5.55
CA GLY A 80 9.32 12.64 5.82
C GLY A 80 7.92 12.36 5.30
N ARG A 81 7.66 11.15 4.83
CA ARG A 81 6.32 10.78 4.38
C ARG A 81 5.45 10.36 5.56
N LEU A 82 4.18 10.76 5.54
CA LEU A 82 3.22 10.25 6.53
C LEU A 82 3.01 8.76 6.30
N LEU A 83 2.84 8.02 7.40
CA LEU A 83 2.59 6.57 7.37
C LEU A 83 1.16 6.34 7.88
N ALA A 84 0.26 5.93 7.01
CA ALA A 84 -1.14 5.81 7.41
C ALA A 84 -1.89 4.78 6.58
N TYR A 85 -2.95 4.22 7.17
CA TYR A 85 -4.00 3.57 6.41
C TYR A 85 -4.84 4.68 5.79
N VAL A 86 -5.23 4.49 4.54
CA VAL A 86 -6.03 5.47 3.80
C VAL A 86 -7.43 4.91 3.60
N PHE A 87 -8.42 5.69 4.01
CA PHE A 87 -9.83 5.29 3.85
C PHE A 87 -10.50 6.17 2.80
N VAL A 88 -11.15 5.54 1.85
CA VAL A 88 -11.93 6.20 0.81
C VAL A 88 -13.32 5.59 0.78
N ASP A 89 -14.34 6.43 0.83
CA ASP A 89 -15.74 5.99 0.86
C ASP A 89 -15.99 4.96 1.98
N GLY A 90 -15.34 5.15 3.13
CA GLY A 90 -15.49 4.29 4.30
C GLY A 90 -14.71 2.97 4.24
N LYS A 91 -13.92 2.74 3.17
CA LYS A 91 -13.16 1.49 2.99
C LYS A 91 -11.67 1.72 3.14
N ASN A 92 -11.01 0.77 3.80
CA ASN A 92 -9.56 0.75 3.92
C ASN A 92 -8.94 0.43 2.56
N TYR A 93 -8.36 1.42 1.91
CA TYR A 93 -7.76 1.24 0.58
C TYR A 93 -6.52 0.34 0.62
N CYS A 94 -5.79 0.33 1.73
CA CYS A 94 -4.64 -0.58 1.89
C CYS A 94 -5.11 -2.03 1.79
N LEU A 95 -6.22 -2.35 2.44
CA LEU A 95 -6.83 -3.67 2.35
C LEU A 95 -7.28 -3.98 0.92
N GLU A 96 -7.86 -3.01 0.24
CA GLU A 96 -8.30 -3.21 -1.14
C GLU A 96 -7.15 -3.57 -2.08
N LEU A 97 -5.99 -2.94 -1.93
CA LEU A 97 -4.81 -3.28 -2.72
C LEU A 97 -4.42 -4.75 -2.54
N ILE A 98 -4.49 -5.25 -1.32
CA ILE A 98 -4.18 -6.65 -1.02
C ILE A 98 -5.24 -7.57 -1.60
N GLU A 99 -6.51 -7.22 -1.45
CA GLU A 99 -7.63 -7.99 -1.98
C GLU A 99 -7.55 -8.16 -3.50
N LYS A 100 -7.08 -7.12 -4.20
CA LYS A 100 -6.94 -7.14 -5.66
C LYS A 100 -5.65 -7.80 -6.14
N GLY A 101 -4.79 -8.22 -5.22
CA GLY A 101 -3.50 -8.82 -5.57
C GLY A 101 -2.49 -7.81 -6.10
N LEU A 102 -2.69 -6.52 -5.86
CA LEU A 102 -1.76 -5.47 -6.31
C LEU A 102 -0.64 -5.25 -5.31
N SER A 103 -0.74 -5.84 -4.14
CA SER A 103 0.28 -5.80 -3.09
C SER A 103 0.18 -7.06 -2.23
N PRO A 104 1.31 -7.56 -1.71
CA PRO A 104 1.26 -8.51 -0.60
C PRO A 104 0.91 -7.76 0.69
N TYR A 105 0.58 -8.51 1.75
CA TYR A 105 0.54 -7.94 3.08
C TYR A 105 1.99 -7.68 3.52
N TYR A 106 2.36 -6.42 3.59
CA TYR A 106 3.75 -5.99 3.80
C TYR A 106 4.04 -5.89 5.30
N THR A 107 4.86 -6.80 5.80
CA THR A 107 5.17 -6.90 7.23
C THR A 107 6.65 -6.71 7.56
N LYS A 108 7.40 -6.09 6.68
CA LYS A 108 8.84 -5.84 6.91
C LYS A 108 9.10 -5.09 8.22
N TYR A 109 8.23 -4.14 8.55
CA TYR A 109 8.34 -3.32 9.75
C TYR A 109 7.30 -3.68 10.80
N GLY A 110 6.72 -4.86 10.71
CA GLY A 110 5.76 -5.38 11.67
C GLY A 110 4.38 -5.61 11.09
N SER A 111 3.56 -6.34 11.82
CA SER A 111 2.18 -6.62 11.45
C SER A 111 1.27 -5.46 11.79
N SER A 112 0.13 -5.39 11.15
CA SER A 112 -0.92 -4.46 11.54
C SER A 112 -1.46 -4.86 12.92
N LYS A 113 -1.58 -3.91 13.82
CA LYS A 113 -2.15 -4.16 15.14
C LYS A 113 -3.66 -4.32 15.09
N LYS A 114 -4.30 -3.55 14.21
CA LYS A 114 -5.75 -3.49 14.16
C LYS A 114 -6.36 -4.39 13.09
N TYR A 115 -5.66 -4.59 11.97
CA TYR A 115 -6.22 -5.23 10.78
C TYR A 115 -5.49 -6.52 10.37
N ASP A 116 -4.67 -7.10 11.25
CA ASP A 116 -3.82 -8.24 10.90
C ASP A 116 -4.60 -9.41 10.28
N GLN A 117 -5.71 -9.81 10.91
CA GLN A 117 -6.49 -10.93 10.42
C GLN A 117 -7.12 -10.64 9.06
N GLU A 118 -7.63 -9.43 8.87
CA GLU A 118 -8.24 -9.01 7.61
C GLU A 118 -7.22 -9.00 6.48
N PHE A 119 -6.03 -8.48 6.75
CA PHE A 119 -4.94 -8.45 5.77
C PHE A 119 -4.46 -9.85 5.40
N LYS A 120 -4.31 -10.73 6.38
CA LYS A 120 -3.91 -12.11 6.12
C LYS A 120 -4.94 -12.85 5.26
N GLU A 121 -6.22 -12.67 5.58
CA GLU A 121 -7.29 -13.31 4.83
C GLU A 121 -7.38 -12.76 3.41
N ALA A 122 -7.23 -11.45 3.25
CA ALA A 122 -7.25 -10.83 1.93
C ALA A 122 -6.12 -11.36 1.04
N GLU A 123 -4.91 -11.48 1.59
CA GLU A 123 -3.79 -12.02 0.83
C GLU A 123 -4.01 -13.49 0.50
N ARG A 124 -4.52 -14.28 1.44
CA ARG A 124 -4.81 -15.69 1.22
C ARG A 124 -5.78 -15.88 0.05
N GLN A 125 -6.85 -15.09 0.03
CA GLN A 125 -7.84 -15.15 -1.04
C GLN A 125 -7.27 -14.70 -2.39
N ALA A 126 -6.49 -13.62 -2.39
CA ALA A 126 -5.87 -13.12 -3.63
C ALA A 126 -4.91 -14.16 -4.22
N ARG A 127 -4.13 -14.83 -3.37
CA ARG A 127 -3.23 -15.91 -3.82
C ARG A 127 -4.01 -17.08 -4.40
N LYS A 128 -5.05 -17.50 -3.70
CA LYS A 128 -5.88 -18.63 -4.12
C LYS A 128 -6.50 -18.38 -5.49
N GLN A 129 -6.92 -17.15 -5.75
CA GLN A 129 -7.56 -16.77 -7.00
C GLN A 129 -6.56 -16.35 -8.09
N GLY A 130 -5.27 -16.28 -7.77
CA GLY A 130 -4.25 -15.88 -8.74
C GLY A 130 -4.41 -14.46 -9.23
N LEU A 131 -4.80 -13.54 -8.33
CA LEU A 131 -5.04 -12.15 -8.70
C LEU A 131 -3.73 -11.35 -8.73
N GLY A 132 -3.60 -10.47 -9.71
CA GLY A 132 -2.49 -9.53 -9.81
C GLY A 132 -1.12 -10.21 -9.77
N ILE A 133 -0.31 -9.84 -8.78
CA ILE A 133 1.03 -10.40 -8.61
C ILE A 133 1.01 -11.92 -8.42
N TRP A 134 -0.07 -12.46 -7.88
CA TRP A 134 -0.20 -13.90 -7.60
C TRP A 134 -0.58 -14.71 -8.84
N GLY A 135 -0.92 -14.04 -9.93
CA GLY A 135 -1.13 -14.67 -11.23
C GLY A 135 0.14 -14.69 -12.10
N ASP A 136 1.21 -14.04 -11.66
CA ASP A 136 2.49 -13.99 -12.36
C ASP A 136 3.50 -14.84 -11.59
N PRO A 137 3.99 -15.96 -12.17
CA PRO A 137 4.91 -16.85 -11.46
C PRO A 137 6.19 -16.18 -10.97
N GLU A 138 6.79 -15.29 -11.77
CA GLU A 138 8.03 -14.61 -11.37
C GLU A 138 7.81 -13.66 -10.20
N LEU A 139 6.74 -12.87 -10.26
CA LEU A 139 6.39 -11.94 -9.19
C LEU A 139 6.02 -12.69 -7.93
N THR A 140 5.24 -13.77 -8.04
CA THR A 140 4.89 -14.61 -6.92
C THR A 140 6.13 -15.12 -6.21
N GLN A 141 7.10 -15.66 -6.95
CA GLN A 141 8.35 -16.15 -6.37
C GLN A 141 9.13 -15.03 -5.69
N LYS A 142 9.20 -13.86 -6.32
CA LYS A 142 9.88 -12.70 -5.75
C LYS A 142 9.28 -12.30 -4.40
N TYR A 143 7.97 -12.15 -4.36
CA TYR A 143 7.31 -11.72 -3.12
C TYR A 143 7.33 -12.77 -2.02
N LEU A 144 7.26 -14.05 -2.37
CA LEU A 144 7.39 -15.11 -1.38
C LEU A 144 8.79 -15.10 -0.74
N ARG A 145 9.84 -14.87 -1.55
CA ARG A 145 11.20 -14.74 -1.01
C ARG A 145 11.32 -13.52 -0.07
N LEU A 146 10.75 -12.39 -0.50
CA LEU A 146 10.78 -11.18 0.32
C LEU A 146 10.04 -11.39 1.65
N LYS A 147 8.86 -12.00 1.58
CA LYS A 147 8.05 -12.25 2.80
C LYS A 147 8.79 -13.10 3.82
N SER A 148 9.56 -14.08 3.38
CA SER A 148 10.33 -14.92 4.31
C SER A 148 11.40 -14.11 5.04
N LYS A 149 11.93 -13.05 4.41
CA LYS A 149 12.94 -12.17 5.00
C LYS A 149 12.33 -11.12 5.92
N TRP A 150 11.11 -10.68 5.63
CA TRP A 150 10.45 -9.63 6.43
C TRP A 150 10.28 -10.05 7.89
N GLY A 151 9.89 -11.29 8.14
CA GLY A 151 9.75 -11.79 9.51
C GLY A 151 11.06 -11.73 10.29
N GLN A 152 12.18 -11.97 9.62
CA GLN A 152 13.51 -11.90 10.24
C GLN A 152 13.92 -10.46 10.52
N SER A 153 13.63 -9.54 9.59
CA SER A 153 13.92 -8.12 9.74
C SER A 153 13.17 -7.51 10.92
N ALA A 154 11.91 -7.89 11.10
CA ALA A 154 11.08 -7.38 12.20
C ALA A 154 11.62 -7.81 13.56
N LYS A 155 12.26 -8.98 13.66
CA LYS A 155 12.83 -9.48 14.91
C LYS A 155 14.13 -8.79 15.29
N GLY A 156 14.76 -8.09 14.35
CA GLY A 156 16.01 -7.38 14.59
C GLY A 156 15.84 -5.99 15.18
N HIS A 157 14.62 -5.58 15.44
CA HIS A 157 14.34 -4.23 15.99
C HIS A 157 13.99 -4.25 17.47
#